data_91c8e18bf4821e4baf309cca5e05c5d1
#
_entry.id   91c8e18bf4821e4baf309cca5e05c5d1
#
_cell.length_a   1.000
_cell.length_b   1.000
_cell.length_c   1.000
_cell.angle_alpha   90.00
_cell.angle_beta   90.00
_cell.angle_gamma   90.00
#
_symmetry.space_group_name_H-M   'P 1'
#
loop_
_entity.id
_entity.type
_entity.pdbx_description
1 polymer ?
#
loop_
_entity_poly.entity_id
_entity_poly.type
_entity_poly.pdbx_seq_one_letter_code
_entity_poly.pdbx_strand_id
1 'polypeptide(L)'
;MRRVLLIAFHYPPFGTSSGVQRTLSFSIHLRRYGWQPYVLTVRPEVYERSSPDQLHDIPNDVEVRRTTALDAARHLAIRGRYWSRLALPDRWSSWWLSAVPAGLRLIQKAQIDVIWSTYPIATAHRIGATLARLSGRPWVADFRDPMVEWVPAAGRAFPADPALRKARLDIESRAVRDAGRLVFCTEGARNIVLARYPSLDPVRTAVISNGYEEQAFQAAVATHRPADAGGKRVLLHSGTVYIGPDRDPTAVMQAVRALADLGLLSSDNFELRLRDPSNEAALRKMAERLRLERMISILPPLPYRDALAEMLSADGLLLLQGENSNPAVPAKLYEYLRARRPILACAHPDGETARTLRKVGISTIAPLTDVQSIGSLLRRWIDNDESLLKELPSEESIAEFSRGNLTAALSAVLADVPAKQVSV
;
A
#
# COMPACT_ATOMS: atom_id res chain seq x y z
N MET A 1 -6.28 -11.17 28.06
CA MET A 1 -6.07 -10.66 26.69
C MET A 1 -4.72 -9.95 26.69
N ARG A 2 -3.80 -10.33 25.80
CA ARG A 2 -2.50 -9.65 25.63
C ARG A 2 -2.69 -8.27 25.01
N ARG A 3 -1.77 -7.36 25.24
CA ARG A 3 -1.91 -5.94 24.83
C ARG A 3 -0.76 -5.55 23.89
N VAL A 4 -1.11 -4.95 22.76
CA VAL A 4 -0.12 -4.51 21.75
C VAL A 4 -0.23 -3.01 21.52
N LEU A 5 0.92 -2.32 21.47
CA LEU A 5 1.02 -0.92 21.07
C LEU A 5 1.35 -0.84 19.59
N LEU A 6 0.41 -0.36 18.79
CA LEU A 6 0.58 -0.10 17.36
C LEU A 6 1.08 1.33 17.13
N ILE A 7 2.30 1.50 16.64
CA ILE A 7 2.91 2.80 16.34
C ILE A 7 2.84 3.02 14.84
N ALA A 8 1.95 3.90 14.41
CA ALA A 8 1.74 4.20 13.00
C ALA A 8 1.51 5.69 12.79
N PHE A 9 2.22 6.30 11.85
CA PHE A 9 1.94 7.68 11.45
C PHE A 9 0.63 7.76 10.69
N HIS A 10 0.41 6.85 9.72
CA HIS A 10 -0.80 6.77 8.92
C HIS A 10 -1.90 6.02 9.68
N TYR A 11 -2.88 6.76 10.17
CA TYR A 11 -4.08 6.27 10.84
C TYR A 11 -5.24 7.25 10.62
N PRO A 12 -6.51 6.84 10.61
CA PRO A 12 -7.61 7.80 10.39
C PRO A 12 -7.53 9.02 11.33
N PRO A 13 -7.76 10.24 10.83
CA PRO A 13 -8.37 10.64 9.56
C PRO A 13 -7.39 10.91 8.40
N PHE A 14 -6.22 10.29 8.37
CA PHE A 14 -5.31 10.46 7.23
C PHE A 14 -5.99 10.00 5.93
N GLY A 15 -6.02 10.86 4.93
CA GLY A 15 -6.97 10.79 3.79
C GLY A 15 -6.51 9.89 2.71
N THR A 16 -5.64 9.14 2.50
CA THR A 16 -5.33 8.30 1.31
C THR A 16 -4.00 7.56 1.38
N SER A 17 -3.99 6.41 1.98
CA SER A 17 -2.81 5.55 1.93
C SER A 17 -3.17 4.12 2.29
N SER A 18 -2.62 3.17 1.56
CA SER A 18 -2.66 1.75 1.94
C SER A 18 -2.13 1.49 3.36
N GLY A 19 -1.30 2.41 3.88
CA GLY A 19 -0.80 2.39 5.25
C GLY A 19 -1.88 2.58 6.31
N VAL A 20 -2.89 3.41 6.04
CA VAL A 20 -4.06 3.58 6.92
C VAL A 20 -4.79 2.25 7.03
N GLN A 21 -5.11 1.66 5.89
CA GLN A 21 -5.88 0.41 5.82
C GLN A 21 -5.21 -0.72 6.62
N ARG A 22 -3.89 -0.86 6.52
CA ARG A 22 -3.15 -1.91 7.23
C ARG A 22 -3.24 -1.76 8.75
N THR A 23 -2.96 -0.55 9.27
CA THR A 23 -2.98 -0.32 10.72
C THR A 23 -4.41 -0.33 11.28
N LEU A 24 -5.36 0.27 10.57
CA LEU A 24 -6.77 0.27 10.97
C LEU A 24 -7.31 -1.16 11.05
N SER A 25 -7.07 -1.99 10.03
CA SER A 25 -7.53 -3.39 10.03
C SER A 25 -6.91 -4.20 11.16
N PHE A 26 -5.63 -4.03 11.46
CA PHE A 26 -5.03 -4.68 12.62
C PHE A 26 -5.67 -4.22 13.93
N SER A 27 -5.99 -2.91 14.06
CA SER A 27 -6.69 -2.41 15.24
C SER A 27 -8.14 -2.94 15.38
N ILE A 28 -8.79 -3.26 14.25
CA ILE A 28 -10.13 -3.85 14.23
C ILE A 28 -10.09 -5.34 14.58
N HIS A 29 -9.21 -6.09 13.92
CA HIS A 29 -9.30 -7.56 13.92
C HIS A 29 -8.48 -8.26 15.00
N LEU A 30 -7.44 -7.63 15.58
CA LEU A 30 -6.55 -8.25 16.58
C LEU A 30 -7.29 -8.79 17.80
N ARG A 31 -8.41 -8.20 18.18
CA ARG A 31 -9.23 -8.68 19.31
C ARG A 31 -9.76 -10.09 19.10
N ARG A 32 -10.11 -10.44 17.86
CA ARG A 32 -10.57 -11.80 17.50
C ARG A 32 -9.53 -12.87 17.80
N TYR A 33 -8.25 -12.43 17.91
CA TYR A 33 -7.10 -13.30 18.15
C TYR A 33 -6.48 -13.10 19.54
N GLY A 34 -7.23 -12.56 20.49
CA GLY A 34 -6.82 -12.47 21.89
C GLY A 34 -5.91 -11.27 22.22
N TRP A 35 -5.82 -10.26 21.35
CA TRP A 35 -5.03 -9.05 21.57
C TRP A 35 -5.90 -7.82 21.75
N GLN A 36 -5.59 -6.98 22.74
CA GLN A 36 -6.13 -5.63 22.86
C GLN A 36 -5.15 -4.63 22.22
N PRO A 37 -5.52 -4.01 21.09
CA PRO A 37 -4.68 -3.00 20.45
C PRO A 37 -4.83 -1.64 21.14
N TYR A 38 -3.70 -0.92 21.19
CA TYR A 38 -3.58 0.50 21.53
C TYR A 38 -2.84 1.18 20.39
N VAL A 39 -3.26 2.36 19.97
CA VAL A 39 -2.67 3.06 18.84
C VAL A 39 -1.96 4.32 19.29
N LEU A 40 -0.68 4.47 18.90
CA LEU A 40 0.07 5.70 19.04
C LEU A 40 0.29 6.31 17.64
N THR A 41 -0.29 7.48 17.42
CA THR A 41 -0.26 8.17 16.13
C THR A 41 -0.12 9.68 16.31
N VAL A 42 -0.14 10.43 15.21
CA VAL A 42 -0.10 11.90 15.24
C VAL A 42 -1.51 12.50 15.32
N ARG A 43 -1.58 13.78 15.71
CA ARG A 43 -2.82 14.56 15.67
C ARG A 43 -3.25 14.83 14.22
N PRO A 44 -4.56 14.98 13.94
CA PRO A 44 -5.06 15.23 12.58
C PRO A 44 -4.45 16.45 11.90
N GLU A 45 -4.11 17.48 12.65
CA GLU A 45 -3.55 18.74 12.13
C GLU A 45 -2.15 18.57 11.50
N VAL A 46 -1.48 17.45 11.81
CA VAL A 46 -0.18 17.11 11.24
C VAL A 46 -0.30 16.64 9.78
N TYR A 47 -1.44 16.08 9.42
CA TYR A 47 -1.67 15.54 8.08
C TYR A 47 -1.87 16.67 7.05
N GLU A 48 -1.31 16.48 5.85
CA GLU A 48 -1.54 17.39 4.72
C GLU A 48 -2.94 17.21 4.13
N ARG A 49 -3.46 16.00 4.20
CA ARG A 49 -4.81 15.65 3.74
C ARG A 49 -5.48 14.77 4.78
N SER A 50 -6.68 15.10 5.14
CA SER A 50 -7.50 14.31 6.05
C SER A 50 -8.86 14.05 5.44
N SER A 51 -9.44 12.87 5.73
CA SER A 51 -10.80 12.50 5.37
C SER A 51 -11.48 11.89 6.60
N PRO A 52 -12.70 12.29 6.92
CA PRO A 52 -13.46 11.69 8.02
C PRO A 52 -13.95 10.28 7.72
N ASP A 53 -13.87 9.82 6.47
CA ASP A 53 -14.52 8.60 5.96
C ASP A 53 -14.31 7.35 6.80
N GLN A 54 -13.13 7.21 7.42
CA GLN A 54 -12.78 6.01 8.20
C GLN A 54 -12.69 6.23 9.70
N LEU A 55 -13.09 7.40 10.21
CA LEU A 55 -13.08 7.66 11.65
C LEU A 55 -14.05 6.75 12.40
N HIS A 56 -15.20 6.46 11.80
CA HIS A 56 -16.22 5.59 12.37
C HIS A 56 -15.84 4.09 12.33
N ASP A 57 -14.84 3.72 11.53
CA ASP A 57 -14.34 2.35 11.48
C ASP A 57 -13.39 2.03 12.66
N ILE A 58 -12.94 3.05 13.40
CA ILE A 58 -12.12 2.84 14.60
C ILE A 58 -13.01 2.24 15.70
N PRO A 59 -12.69 1.03 16.23
CA PRO A 59 -13.47 0.44 17.31
C PRO A 59 -13.46 1.32 18.57
N ASN A 60 -14.62 1.50 19.21
CA ASN A 60 -14.77 2.37 20.39
C ASN A 60 -13.89 1.99 21.58
N ASP A 61 -13.43 0.75 21.63
CA ASP A 61 -12.61 0.20 22.69
C ASP A 61 -11.11 0.18 22.37
N VAL A 62 -10.71 0.77 21.24
CA VAL A 62 -9.31 1.01 20.89
C VAL A 62 -8.88 2.39 21.38
N GLU A 63 -8.02 2.44 22.41
CA GLU A 63 -7.43 3.72 22.86
C GLU A 63 -6.46 4.23 21.81
N VAL A 64 -6.79 5.39 21.19
CA VAL A 64 -5.96 6.08 20.21
C VAL A 64 -5.26 7.26 20.87
N ARG A 65 -3.96 7.14 21.13
CA ARG A 65 -3.14 8.22 21.67
C ARG A 65 -2.54 9.03 20.54
N ARG A 66 -2.95 10.29 20.42
CA ARG A 66 -2.49 11.24 19.40
C ARG A 66 -1.48 12.22 19.99
N THR A 67 -0.36 12.41 19.27
CA THR A 67 0.74 13.29 19.68
C THR A 67 1.10 14.27 18.57
N THR A 68 1.83 15.33 18.90
CA THR A 68 2.22 16.36 17.94
C THR A 68 3.44 15.94 17.13
N ALA A 69 3.52 16.42 15.90
CA ALA A 69 4.72 16.38 15.05
C ALA A 69 4.81 17.68 14.25
N LEU A 70 6.02 18.15 14.01
CA LEU A 70 6.27 19.25 13.10
C LEU A 70 6.78 18.68 11.79
N ASP A 71 6.15 19.07 10.70
CA ASP A 71 6.65 18.80 9.36
C ASP A 71 7.77 19.78 9.03
N ALA A 72 8.97 19.27 8.78
CA ALA A 72 10.14 20.11 8.52
C ALA A 72 9.93 21.06 7.34
N ALA A 73 9.22 20.62 6.29
CA ALA A 73 8.98 21.44 5.11
C ALA A 73 7.87 22.50 5.32
N ARG A 74 6.85 22.21 6.16
CA ARG A 74 5.71 23.13 6.38
C ARG A 74 5.91 24.06 7.56
N HIS A 75 6.49 23.57 8.67
CA HIS A 75 6.53 24.29 9.93
C HIS A 75 7.91 24.84 10.29
N LEU A 76 8.99 24.27 9.73
CA LEU A 76 10.36 24.66 10.04
C LEU A 76 11.08 25.31 8.85
N ALA A 77 10.39 25.49 7.73
CA ALA A 77 10.95 26.18 6.56
C ALA A 77 10.88 27.69 6.72
N ILE A 78 12.01 28.37 6.44
CA ILE A 78 12.11 29.83 6.31
C ILE A 78 12.28 30.12 4.82
N ARG A 79 11.34 30.88 4.21
CA ARG A 79 11.32 31.18 2.76
C ARG A 79 11.45 29.94 1.88
N GLY A 80 10.75 28.85 2.25
CA GLY A 80 10.75 27.58 1.51
C GLY A 80 12.01 26.71 1.69
N ARG A 81 12.95 27.11 2.55
CA ARG A 81 14.17 26.35 2.86
C ARG A 81 14.18 25.91 4.31
N TYR A 82 14.55 24.67 4.57
CA TYR A 82 14.75 24.12 5.91
C TYR A 82 16.06 23.34 6.00
N TRP A 83 16.58 23.18 7.18
CA TRP A 83 17.77 22.39 7.43
C TRP A 83 17.46 20.90 7.12
N SER A 84 18.14 20.30 6.13
CA SER A 84 17.91 18.91 5.72
C SER A 84 18.01 17.91 6.87
N ARG A 85 18.87 18.18 7.87
CA ARG A 85 19.00 17.38 9.09
C ARG A 85 17.70 17.27 9.91
N LEU A 86 16.82 18.26 9.84
CA LEU A 86 15.52 18.26 10.54
C LEU A 86 14.51 17.32 9.87
N ALA A 87 14.78 16.90 8.63
CA ALA A 87 13.97 15.94 7.86
C ALA A 87 14.60 14.54 7.79
N LEU A 88 15.48 14.18 8.73
CA LEU A 88 16.09 12.86 8.79
C LEU A 88 15.56 12.07 10.01
N PRO A 89 15.07 10.84 9.84
CA PRO A 89 15.00 10.02 8.63
C PRO A 89 13.79 10.32 7.72
N ASP A 90 12.92 11.23 8.09
CA ASP A 90 11.77 11.75 7.35
C ASP A 90 11.36 13.15 7.87
N ARG A 91 10.44 13.82 7.15
CA ARG A 91 9.97 15.19 7.45
C ARG A 91 9.35 15.33 8.84
N TRP A 92 8.91 14.26 9.46
CA TRP A 92 8.22 14.23 10.74
C TRP A 92 9.09 13.68 11.87
N SER A 93 10.42 13.80 11.75
CA SER A 93 11.39 13.32 12.73
C SER A 93 11.15 13.88 14.15
N SER A 94 10.57 15.09 14.27
CA SER A 94 10.16 15.72 15.53
C SER A 94 9.08 14.92 16.29
N TRP A 95 8.30 14.05 15.60
CA TRP A 95 7.31 13.20 16.22
C TRP A 95 7.88 12.34 17.36
N TRP A 96 9.14 11.94 17.22
CA TRP A 96 9.84 11.17 18.25
C TRP A 96 9.82 11.87 19.63
N LEU A 97 9.93 13.21 19.68
CA LEU A 97 10.00 13.98 20.93
C LEU A 97 8.67 13.91 21.73
N SER A 98 7.55 13.90 21.05
CA SER A 98 6.22 13.83 21.68
C SER A 98 5.73 12.41 21.87
N ALA A 99 6.05 11.51 20.93
CA ALA A 99 5.56 10.13 20.92
C ALA A 99 6.27 9.25 21.97
N VAL A 100 7.57 9.42 22.20
CA VAL A 100 8.30 8.59 23.17
C VAL A 100 7.76 8.76 24.59
N PRO A 101 7.66 9.96 25.18
CA PRO A 101 7.10 10.11 26.52
C PRO A 101 5.63 9.68 26.62
N ALA A 102 4.83 9.93 25.56
CA ALA A 102 3.44 9.48 25.53
C ALA A 102 3.34 7.95 25.44
N GLY A 103 4.18 7.32 24.65
CA GLY A 103 4.25 5.86 24.50
C GLY A 103 4.69 5.16 25.77
N LEU A 104 5.70 5.70 26.49
CA LEU A 104 6.10 5.15 27.79
C LEU A 104 4.99 5.19 28.83
N ARG A 105 4.26 6.33 28.92
CA ARG A 105 3.10 6.43 29.81
C ARG A 105 2.01 5.41 29.44
N LEU A 106 1.76 5.23 28.14
CA LEU A 106 0.77 4.27 27.67
C LEU A 106 1.20 2.82 27.94
N ILE A 107 2.48 2.49 27.74
CA ILE A 107 3.03 1.17 28.08
C ILE A 107 2.85 0.85 29.56
N GLN A 108 3.14 1.80 30.44
CA GLN A 108 2.98 1.62 31.88
C GLN A 108 1.51 1.54 32.30
N LYS A 109 0.67 2.49 31.85
CA LYS A 109 -0.76 2.57 32.18
C LYS A 109 -1.53 1.32 31.71
N ALA A 110 -1.32 0.96 30.47
CA ALA A 110 -2.03 -0.14 29.82
C ALA A 110 -1.31 -1.50 29.96
N GLN A 111 -0.16 -1.57 30.63
CA GLN A 111 0.62 -2.81 30.76
C GLN A 111 0.82 -3.51 29.40
N ILE A 112 1.33 -2.78 28.42
CA ILE A 112 1.57 -3.28 27.06
C ILE A 112 2.56 -4.44 27.09
N ASP A 113 2.25 -5.53 26.38
CA ASP A 113 3.09 -6.73 26.28
C ASP A 113 4.08 -6.67 25.12
N VAL A 114 3.65 -6.12 23.96
CA VAL A 114 4.43 -6.09 22.72
C VAL A 114 4.25 -4.74 22.03
N ILE A 115 5.33 -4.25 21.41
CA ILE A 115 5.33 -3.05 20.59
C ILE A 115 5.37 -3.49 19.12
N TRP A 116 4.52 -2.92 18.28
CA TRP A 116 4.57 -3.04 16.83
C TRP A 116 4.71 -1.64 16.22
N SER A 117 5.58 -1.46 15.24
CA SER A 117 5.73 -0.19 14.51
C SER A 117 5.75 -0.42 13.02
N THR A 118 5.19 0.50 12.23
CA THR A 118 5.10 0.33 10.77
C THR A 118 5.65 1.50 9.97
N TYR A 119 6.32 1.20 8.87
CA TYR A 119 6.73 2.10 7.79
C TYR A 119 5.48 2.46 6.93
N PRO A 120 5.39 3.57 6.13
CA PRO A 120 6.53 4.21 5.44
C PRO A 120 7.17 5.41 6.16
N ILE A 121 6.75 5.77 7.34
CA ILE A 121 7.41 6.84 8.11
C ILE A 121 8.45 6.20 9.02
N ALA A 122 9.74 6.38 8.67
CA ALA A 122 10.85 5.73 9.36
C ALA A 122 10.96 6.13 10.84
N THR A 123 10.49 7.33 11.19
CA THR A 123 10.39 7.81 12.58
C THR A 123 9.53 6.89 13.44
N ALA A 124 8.53 6.17 12.89
CA ALA A 124 7.74 5.19 13.65
C ALA A 124 8.64 4.05 14.19
N HIS A 125 9.57 3.55 13.38
CA HIS A 125 10.53 2.54 13.84
C HIS A 125 11.54 3.09 14.84
N ARG A 126 11.98 4.36 14.66
CA ARG A 126 12.81 5.04 15.66
C ARG A 126 12.11 5.14 17.02
N ILE A 127 10.81 5.44 17.03
CA ILE A 127 9.98 5.45 18.24
C ILE A 127 9.87 4.04 18.82
N GLY A 128 9.53 3.04 18.00
CA GLY A 128 9.41 1.64 18.40
C GLY A 128 10.69 1.10 19.06
N ALA A 129 11.84 1.30 18.42
CA ALA A 129 13.13 0.92 18.95
C ALA A 129 13.46 1.61 20.29
N THR A 130 13.14 2.91 20.41
CA THR A 130 13.36 3.67 21.64
C THR A 130 12.48 3.17 22.78
N LEU A 131 11.18 2.98 22.51
CA LEU A 131 10.24 2.47 23.50
C LEU A 131 10.59 1.03 23.94
N ALA A 132 10.96 0.16 23.00
CA ALA A 132 11.39 -1.20 23.32
C ALA A 132 12.62 -1.22 24.24
N ARG A 133 13.62 -0.36 23.93
CA ARG A 133 14.82 -0.24 24.76
C ARG A 133 14.53 0.27 26.17
N LEU A 134 13.66 1.29 26.31
CA LEU A 134 13.39 1.94 27.59
C LEU A 134 12.41 1.14 28.46
N SER A 135 11.49 0.38 27.85
CA SER A 135 10.48 -0.39 28.56
C SER A 135 10.83 -1.88 28.75
N GLY A 136 11.84 -2.37 28.02
CA GLY A 136 12.15 -3.80 27.96
C GLY A 136 11.14 -4.65 27.19
N ARG A 137 10.11 -4.04 26.59
CA ARG A 137 9.07 -4.78 25.86
C ARG A 137 9.60 -5.26 24.50
N PRO A 138 9.25 -6.48 24.07
CA PRO A 138 9.59 -6.98 22.74
C PRO A 138 9.00 -6.11 21.64
N TRP A 139 9.70 -6.05 20.50
CA TRP A 139 9.35 -5.18 19.39
C TRP A 139 9.28 -5.97 18.08
N VAL A 140 8.20 -5.71 17.31
CA VAL A 140 8.01 -6.15 15.93
C VAL A 140 8.10 -4.91 15.03
N ALA A 141 9.00 -4.95 14.04
CA ALA A 141 9.15 -3.90 13.04
C ALA A 141 8.51 -4.32 11.72
N ASP A 142 7.40 -3.66 11.35
CA ASP A 142 6.70 -3.90 10.09
C ASP A 142 7.24 -2.94 9.02
N PHE A 143 8.22 -3.42 8.27
CA PHE A 143 8.87 -2.65 7.22
C PHE A 143 7.96 -2.39 6.03
N ARG A 144 7.04 -3.31 5.75
CA ARG A 144 6.25 -3.34 4.54
C ARG A 144 7.13 -3.46 3.30
N ASP A 145 7.84 -2.36 2.94
CA ASP A 145 8.74 -2.23 1.81
C ASP A 145 10.16 -1.89 2.31
N PRO A 146 11.23 -2.15 1.55
CA PRO A 146 12.59 -1.78 1.93
C PRO A 146 12.70 -0.26 2.11
N MET A 147 13.38 0.20 3.18
CA MET A 147 13.62 1.63 3.37
C MET A 147 14.63 2.20 2.38
N VAL A 148 15.52 1.33 1.90
CA VAL A 148 16.55 1.63 0.91
C VAL A 148 16.61 0.48 -0.08
N GLU A 149 16.67 0.80 -1.36
CA GLU A 149 16.81 -0.19 -2.43
C GLU A 149 17.61 0.36 -3.59
N TRP A 150 18.13 -0.52 -4.42
CA TRP A 150 18.65 -0.18 -5.73
C TRP A 150 17.50 -0.28 -6.73
N VAL A 151 17.30 0.77 -7.53
CA VAL A 151 16.23 0.82 -8.54
C VAL A 151 16.87 0.65 -9.91
N PRO A 152 16.84 -0.57 -10.49
CA PRO A 152 17.58 -0.88 -11.73
C PRO A 152 17.21 0.02 -12.92
N ALA A 153 15.92 0.22 -13.15
CA ALA A 153 15.41 1.04 -14.25
C ALA A 153 15.79 2.53 -14.10
N ALA A 154 16.01 3.01 -12.87
CA ALA A 154 16.49 4.37 -12.62
C ALA A 154 18.02 4.46 -12.53
N GLY A 155 18.75 3.34 -12.53
CA GLY A 155 20.20 3.28 -12.40
C GLY A 155 20.76 3.91 -11.11
N ARG A 156 19.95 3.97 -10.04
CA ARG A 156 20.32 4.65 -8.79
C ARG A 156 19.66 4.03 -7.54
N ALA A 157 20.27 4.30 -6.40
CA ALA A 157 19.66 3.94 -5.13
C ALA A 157 18.47 4.86 -4.78
N PHE A 158 17.48 4.30 -4.09
CA PHE A 158 16.39 5.02 -3.46
C PHE A 158 16.55 4.93 -1.92
N PRO A 159 16.40 6.05 -1.19
CA PRO A 159 16.28 7.45 -1.64
C PRO A 159 17.55 7.94 -2.39
N ALA A 160 17.37 8.85 -3.32
CA ALA A 160 18.48 9.43 -4.09
C ALA A 160 19.43 10.27 -3.21
N ASP A 161 18.89 10.98 -2.21
CA ASP A 161 19.67 11.77 -1.25
C ASP A 161 20.53 10.85 -0.35
N PRO A 162 21.86 10.96 -0.38
CA PRO A 162 22.75 10.11 0.42
C PRO A 162 22.55 10.25 1.93
N ALA A 163 22.24 11.46 2.44
CA ALA A 163 22.04 11.70 3.86
C ALA A 163 20.76 11.04 4.35
N LEU A 164 19.68 11.15 3.56
CA LEU A 164 18.41 10.49 3.84
C LEU A 164 18.56 8.95 3.76
N ARG A 165 19.28 8.46 2.75
CA ARG A 165 19.57 7.03 2.60
C ARG A 165 20.35 6.48 3.79
N LYS A 166 21.40 7.19 4.22
CA LYS A 166 22.17 6.82 5.42
C LYS A 166 21.27 6.78 6.67
N ALA A 167 20.46 7.81 6.90
CA ALA A 167 19.59 7.87 8.07
C ALA A 167 18.55 6.72 8.08
N ARG A 168 18.03 6.33 6.91
CA ARG A 168 17.13 5.17 6.78
C ARG A 168 17.86 3.85 7.02
N LEU A 169 19.07 3.68 6.50
CA LEU A 169 19.91 2.50 6.78
C LEU A 169 20.24 2.38 8.26
N ASP A 170 20.50 3.49 8.97
CA ASP A 170 20.76 3.50 10.40
C ASP A 170 19.51 3.03 11.20
N ILE A 171 18.30 3.34 10.74
CA ILE A 171 17.05 2.84 11.34
C ILE A 171 16.84 1.36 11.00
N GLU A 172 17.04 0.98 9.74
CA GLU A 172 16.90 -0.40 9.26
C GLU A 172 17.88 -1.33 10.01
N SER A 173 19.16 -0.98 10.08
CA SER A 173 20.18 -1.76 10.80
C SER A 173 19.86 -1.91 12.29
N ARG A 174 19.31 -0.86 12.91
CA ARG A 174 18.86 -0.93 14.30
C ARG A 174 17.68 -1.89 14.44
N ALA A 175 16.71 -1.85 13.53
CA ALA A 175 15.57 -2.78 13.59
C ALA A 175 16.02 -4.23 13.37
N VAL A 176 16.92 -4.47 12.42
CA VAL A 176 17.53 -5.80 12.20
C VAL A 176 18.22 -6.34 13.45
N ARG A 177 18.94 -5.49 14.19
CA ARG A 177 19.63 -5.88 15.43
C ARG A 177 18.66 -6.08 16.60
N ASP A 178 17.75 -5.12 16.83
CA ASP A 178 17.03 -4.95 18.10
C ASP A 178 15.58 -5.47 18.08
N ALA A 179 14.93 -5.60 16.90
CA ALA A 179 13.58 -6.14 16.82
C ALA A 179 13.56 -7.66 16.94
N GLY A 180 12.61 -8.20 17.69
CA GLY A 180 12.45 -9.65 17.81
C GLY A 180 11.93 -10.30 16.54
N ARG A 181 11.10 -9.57 15.77
CA ARG A 181 10.57 -9.99 14.46
C ARG A 181 10.53 -8.82 13.49
N LEU A 182 10.76 -9.11 12.21
CA LEU A 182 10.66 -8.19 11.08
C LEU A 182 9.55 -8.66 10.15
N VAL A 183 8.66 -7.77 9.73
CA VAL A 183 7.53 -8.11 8.86
C VAL A 183 7.66 -7.34 7.54
N PHE A 184 7.40 -8.01 6.43
CA PHE A 184 7.46 -7.47 5.07
C PHE A 184 6.14 -7.72 4.35
N CYS A 185 5.82 -6.93 3.31
CA CYS A 185 4.62 -7.16 2.51
C CYS A 185 4.81 -8.19 1.39
N THR A 186 6.07 -8.45 0.99
CA THR A 186 6.41 -9.37 -0.11
C THR A 186 7.69 -10.14 0.20
N GLU A 187 7.86 -11.26 -0.47
CA GLU A 187 9.12 -12.01 -0.46
C GLU A 187 10.27 -11.19 -1.06
N GLY A 188 10.01 -10.44 -2.14
CA GLY A 188 11.00 -9.57 -2.77
C GLY A 188 11.53 -8.52 -1.80
N ALA A 189 10.65 -7.84 -1.05
CA ALA A 189 11.05 -6.87 -0.03
C ALA A 189 11.88 -7.53 1.09
N ARG A 190 11.46 -8.71 1.55
CA ARG A 190 12.21 -9.50 2.55
C ARG A 190 13.60 -9.86 2.05
N ASN A 191 13.70 -10.37 0.83
CA ASN A 191 14.95 -10.84 0.25
C ASN A 191 15.98 -9.72 0.05
N ILE A 192 15.55 -8.50 -0.27
CA ILE A 192 16.43 -7.32 -0.35
C ILE A 192 17.09 -7.06 1.01
N VAL A 193 16.34 -7.17 2.11
CA VAL A 193 16.88 -6.94 3.45
C VAL A 193 17.75 -8.11 3.89
N LEU A 194 17.36 -9.36 3.63
CA LEU A 194 18.18 -10.53 3.91
C LEU A 194 19.52 -10.50 3.17
N ALA A 195 19.52 -10.10 1.89
CA ALA A 195 20.76 -9.95 1.11
C ALA A 195 21.68 -8.85 1.67
N ARG A 196 21.09 -7.77 2.21
CA ARG A 196 21.86 -6.67 2.83
C ARG A 196 22.45 -7.05 4.20
N TYR A 197 21.75 -7.89 4.94
CA TYR A 197 22.13 -8.32 6.29
C TYR A 197 22.25 -9.85 6.37
N PRO A 198 23.35 -10.45 5.86
CA PRO A 198 23.51 -11.91 5.82
C PRO A 198 23.51 -12.59 7.21
N SER A 199 23.77 -11.82 8.29
CA SER A 199 23.69 -12.31 9.67
C SER A 199 22.27 -12.32 10.25
N LEU A 200 21.28 -11.78 9.53
CA LEU A 200 19.89 -11.83 9.95
C LEU A 200 19.33 -13.23 9.75
N ASP A 201 18.95 -13.89 10.84
CA ASP A 201 18.28 -15.18 10.76
C ASP A 201 16.92 -15.04 10.06
N PRO A 202 16.67 -15.72 8.93
CA PRO A 202 15.40 -15.69 8.22
C PRO A 202 14.17 -16.05 9.08
N VAL A 203 14.35 -16.88 10.13
CA VAL A 203 13.29 -17.23 11.09
C VAL A 203 12.74 -16.00 11.83
N ARG A 204 13.54 -14.95 11.97
CA ARG A 204 13.09 -13.67 12.55
C ARG A 204 12.27 -12.83 11.60
N THR A 205 12.07 -13.26 10.36
CA THR A 205 11.31 -12.53 9.34
C THR A 205 9.99 -13.20 9.04
N ALA A 206 8.98 -12.42 8.72
CA ALA A 206 7.68 -12.89 8.25
C ALA A 206 7.19 -12.06 7.06
N VAL A 207 6.44 -12.69 6.17
CA VAL A 207 5.75 -11.99 5.09
C VAL A 207 4.26 -11.97 5.38
N ILE A 208 3.72 -10.76 5.55
CA ILE A 208 2.29 -10.49 5.73
C ILE A 208 1.91 -9.45 4.69
N SER A 209 1.29 -9.88 3.62
CA SER A 209 0.95 -9.02 2.47
C SER A 209 0.00 -7.86 2.85
N ASN A 210 -0.19 -6.93 1.94
CA ASN A 210 -1.38 -6.09 1.97
C ASN A 210 -2.60 -6.93 1.63
N GLY A 211 -3.81 -6.39 1.84
CA GLY A 211 -5.02 -7.14 1.64
C GLY A 211 -6.24 -6.24 1.47
N TYR A 212 -7.41 -6.84 1.39
CA TYR A 212 -8.70 -6.16 1.29
C TYR A 212 -9.52 -6.27 2.57
N GLU A 213 -10.41 -5.30 2.80
CA GLU A 213 -11.31 -5.30 3.96
C GLU A 213 -12.70 -5.81 3.56
N GLU A 214 -13.02 -7.03 3.99
CA GLU A 214 -14.25 -7.70 3.59
C GLU A 214 -15.51 -6.94 3.99
N GLN A 215 -15.52 -6.32 5.18
CA GLN A 215 -16.69 -5.54 5.64
C GLN A 215 -16.93 -4.30 4.75
N ALA A 216 -15.85 -3.67 4.25
CA ALA A 216 -15.97 -2.56 3.32
C ALA A 216 -16.53 -3.00 1.97
N PHE A 217 -16.14 -4.17 1.47
CA PHE A 217 -16.72 -4.75 0.26
C PHE A 217 -18.18 -5.12 0.43
N GLN A 218 -18.56 -5.74 1.55
CA GLN A 218 -19.97 -6.05 1.83
C GLN A 218 -20.84 -4.79 1.88
N ALA A 219 -20.33 -3.71 2.50
CA ALA A 219 -21.03 -2.42 2.50
C ALA A 219 -21.12 -1.81 1.09
N ALA A 220 -20.05 -1.93 0.27
CA ALA A 220 -20.05 -1.47 -1.12
C ALA A 220 -21.05 -2.26 -1.99
N VAL A 221 -21.15 -3.58 -1.82
CA VAL A 221 -22.14 -4.42 -2.54
C VAL A 221 -23.57 -3.98 -2.20
N ALA A 222 -23.85 -3.65 -0.95
CA ALA A 222 -25.19 -3.21 -0.51
C ALA A 222 -25.63 -1.87 -1.15
N THR A 223 -24.66 -1.02 -1.52
CA THR A 223 -24.90 0.28 -2.19
C THR A 223 -24.63 0.25 -3.68
N HIS A 224 -24.13 -0.88 -4.17
CA HIS A 224 -23.72 -1.04 -5.56
C HIS A 224 -24.93 -0.86 -6.49
N ARG A 225 -24.77 0.05 -7.45
CA ARG A 225 -25.65 0.17 -8.62
C ARG A 225 -24.81 -0.17 -9.84
N PRO A 226 -25.26 -1.06 -10.73
CA PRO A 226 -24.60 -1.27 -12.00
C PRO A 226 -24.36 0.07 -12.66
N ALA A 227 -23.14 0.33 -13.09
CA ALA A 227 -22.88 1.58 -13.81
C ALA A 227 -23.70 1.53 -15.10
N ASP A 228 -24.59 2.51 -15.29
CA ASP A 228 -25.23 2.71 -16.60
C ASP A 228 -24.15 3.30 -17.53
N ALA A 229 -23.34 2.42 -18.08
CA ALA A 229 -22.27 2.77 -19.01
C ALA A 229 -22.81 3.00 -20.44
N GLY A 230 -24.16 3.06 -20.62
CA GLY A 230 -24.74 3.25 -21.95
C GLY A 230 -24.33 2.16 -22.96
N GLY A 231 -24.08 0.92 -22.48
CA GLY A 231 -23.62 -0.19 -23.31
C GLY A 231 -22.12 -0.26 -23.56
N LYS A 232 -21.32 0.70 -23.01
CA LYS A 232 -19.86 0.70 -23.12
C LYS A 232 -19.22 -0.25 -22.12
N ARG A 233 -18.15 -0.90 -22.54
CA ARG A 233 -17.30 -1.65 -21.61
C ARG A 233 -16.31 -0.73 -20.90
N VAL A 234 -16.29 -0.78 -19.60
CA VAL A 234 -15.43 0.06 -18.74
C VAL A 234 -14.22 -0.74 -18.27
N LEU A 235 -13.03 -0.28 -18.66
CA LEU A 235 -11.77 -0.70 -18.09
C LEU A 235 -11.32 0.35 -17.05
N LEU A 236 -11.33 0.00 -15.77
CA LEU A 236 -11.07 0.91 -14.67
C LEU A 236 -9.64 0.77 -14.13
N HIS A 237 -8.91 1.88 -14.03
CA HIS A 237 -7.75 2.02 -13.13
C HIS A 237 -8.13 2.92 -11.97
N SER A 238 -8.11 2.40 -10.74
CA SER A 238 -8.43 3.15 -9.54
C SER A 238 -7.17 3.53 -8.75
N GLY A 239 -6.95 4.83 -8.57
CA GLY A 239 -5.83 5.42 -7.82
C GLY A 239 -4.69 5.92 -8.69
N THR A 240 -3.64 6.39 -8.05
CA THR A 240 -2.57 7.20 -8.62
C THR A 240 -1.89 6.55 -9.83
N VAL A 241 -1.75 7.35 -10.88
CA VAL A 241 -0.95 7.10 -12.08
C VAL A 241 0.26 8.04 -12.07
N TYR A 242 1.44 7.53 -12.32
CA TYR A 242 2.67 8.32 -12.44
C TYR A 242 3.14 8.28 -13.88
N ILE A 243 3.31 9.45 -14.51
CA ILE A 243 3.94 9.54 -15.82
C ILE A 243 5.44 9.35 -15.60
N GLY A 244 6.00 8.30 -16.21
CA GLY A 244 7.39 7.89 -16.05
C GLY A 244 7.51 6.39 -15.71
N PRO A 245 8.64 5.93 -15.16
CA PRO A 245 8.98 4.50 -15.15
C PRO A 245 8.16 3.63 -14.17
N ASP A 246 7.22 4.20 -13.39
CA ASP A 246 6.57 3.41 -12.33
C ASP A 246 5.13 2.96 -12.66
N ARG A 247 4.26 3.86 -13.16
CA ARG A 247 2.83 3.55 -13.47
C ARG A 247 2.36 4.35 -14.67
N ASP A 248 3.17 4.35 -15.73
CA ASP A 248 2.91 5.15 -16.92
C ASP A 248 1.84 4.47 -17.80
N PRO A 249 0.71 5.12 -18.07
CA PRO A 249 -0.33 4.56 -18.92
C PRO A 249 -0.07 4.76 -20.42
N THR A 250 1.07 5.33 -20.82
CA THR A 250 1.35 5.71 -22.22
C THR A 250 1.21 4.52 -23.16
N ALA A 251 1.80 3.37 -22.83
CA ALA A 251 1.71 2.19 -23.69
C ALA A 251 0.28 1.62 -23.76
N VAL A 252 -0.49 1.71 -22.67
CA VAL A 252 -1.90 1.32 -22.67
C VAL A 252 -2.71 2.23 -23.58
N MET A 253 -2.51 3.55 -23.49
CA MET A 253 -3.20 4.52 -24.37
C MET A 253 -2.82 4.33 -25.84
N GLN A 254 -1.55 4.01 -26.14
CA GLN A 254 -1.11 3.69 -27.50
C GLN A 254 -1.75 2.38 -28.00
N ALA A 255 -1.88 1.36 -27.17
CA ALA A 255 -2.56 0.12 -27.52
C ALA A 255 -4.07 0.35 -27.78
N VAL A 256 -4.73 1.19 -26.96
CA VAL A 256 -6.12 1.60 -27.19
C VAL A 256 -6.23 2.34 -28.53
N ARG A 257 -5.30 3.26 -28.87
CA ARG A 257 -5.30 3.95 -30.16
C ARG A 257 -5.16 2.97 -31.32
N ALA A 258 -4.23 2.04 -31.24
CA ALA A 258 -4.02 1.04 -32.30
C ALA A 258 -5.27 0.18 -32.54
N LEU A 259 -5.97 -0.23 -31.46
CA LEU A 259 -7.21 -0.99 -31.57
C LEU A 259 -8.38 -0.14 -32.13
N ALA A 260 -8.39 1.15 -31.83
CA ALA A 260 -9.36 2.09 -32.39
C ALA A 260 -9.11 2.32 -33.90
N ASP A 261 -7.86 2.39 -34.34
CA ASP A 261 -7.50 2.50 -35.76
C ASP A 261 -7.94 1.25 -36.55
N LEU A 262 -8.01 0.10 -35.89
CA LEU A 262 -8.55 -1.14 -36.46
C LEU A 262 -10.09 -1.24 -36.40
N GLY A 263 -10.76 -0.22 -35.86
CA GLY A 263 -12.23 -0.22 -35.69
C GLY A 263 -12.76 -1.15 -34.59
N LEU A 264 -11.89 -1.72 -33.76
CA LEU A 264 -12.27 -2.64 -32.67
C LEU A 264 -12.74 -1.89 -31.42
N LEU A 265 -12.24 -0.69 -31.19
CA LEU A 265 -12.65 0.21 -30.12
C LEU A 265 -13.18 1.53 -30.65
N SER A 266 -14.21 2.05 -30.00
CA SER A 266 -14.79 3.36 -30.29
C SER A 266 -15.32 4.01 -29.01
N SER A 267 -15.67 5.29 -29.11
CA SER A 267 -16.34 6.00 -28.01
C SER A 267 -17.71 5.42 -27.63
N ASP A 268 -18.29 4.56 -28.47
CA ASP A 268 -19.62 4.00 -28.26
C ASP A 268 -19.59 2.64 -27.57
N ASN A 269 -18.44 1.93 -27.61
CA ASN A 269 -18.30 0.59 -27.05
C ASN A 269 -17.27 0.45 -25.95
N PHE A 270 -16.42 1.48 -25.69
CA PHE A 270 -15.30 1.38 -24.76
C PHE A 270 -15.06 2.68 -23.97
N GLU A 271 -14.68 2.55 -22.70
CA GLU A 271 -14.18 3.63 -21.85
C GLU A 271 -12.99 3.13 -21.02
N LEU A 272 -11.83 3.79 -21.14
CA LEU A 272 -10.75 3.69 -20.15
C LEU A 272 -10.98 4.73 -19.07
N ARG A 273 -11.29 4.27 -17.86
CA ARG A 273 -11.57 5.14 -16.72
C ARG A 273 -10.37 5.21 -15.79
N LEU A 274 -9.82 6.41 -15.61
CA LEU A 274 -8.73 6.70 -14.68
C LEU A 274 -9.30 7.48 -13.49
N ARG A 275 -9.42 6.81 -12.33
CA ARG A 275 -9.95 7.37 -11.09
C ARG A 275 -8.82 7.89 -10.22
N ASP A 276 -8.85 9.17 -9.80
CA ASP A 276 -7.82 9.81 -8.96
C ASP A 276 -6.39 9.66 -9.52
N PRO A 277 -6.17 9.88 -10.83
CA PRO A 277 -4.82 9.81 -11.36
C PRO A 277 -4.10 11.13 -11.02
N SER A 278 -2.92 11.08 -10.46
CA SER A 278 -2.06 12.26 -10.42
C SER A 278 -1.74 12.76 -11.83
N ASN A 279 -1.36 14.04 -11.98
CA ASN A 279 -0.96 14.60 -13.28
C ASN A 279 -2.08 14.67 -14.36
N GLU A 280 -3.29 14.97 -13.97
CA GLU A 280 -4.46 15.04 -14.87
C GLU A 280 -4.20 15.85 -16.15
N ALA A 281 -3.57 17.04 -16.05
CA ALA A 281 -3.30 17.90 -17.20
C ALA A 281 -2.42 17.21 -18.26
N ALA A 282 -1.42 16.45 -17.82
CA ALA A 282 -0.54 15.71 -18.72
C ALA A 282 -1.24 14.51 -19.35
N LEU A 283 -2.11 13.83 -18.60
CA LEU A 283 -2.94 12.73 -19.10
C LEU A 283 -3.96 13.21 -20.14
N ARG A 284 -4.61 14.38 -19.93
CA ARG A 284 -5.52 15.00 -20.92
C ARG A 284 -4.78 15.34 -22.20
N LYS A 285 -3.60 15.98 -22.13
CA LYS A 285 -2.77 16.26 -23.30
C LYS A 285 -2.36 14.99 -24.06
N MET A 286 -2.11 13.90 -23.34
CA MET A 286 -1.79 12.61 -23.94
C MET A 286 -3.01 12.03 -24.68
N ALA A 287 -4.19 12.08 -24.06
CA ALA A 287 -5.45 11.65 -24.69
C ALA A 287 -5.74 12.47 -25.97
N GLU A 288 -5.60 13.79 -25.91
CA GLU A 288 -5.74 14.69 -27.06
C GLU A 288 -4.77 14.34 -28.20
N ARG A 289 -3.48 14.19 -27.89
CA ARG A 289 -2.46 13.82 -28.86
C ARG A 289 -2.76 12.50 -29.56
N LEU A 290 -3.34 11.56 -28.85
CA LEU A 290 -3.73 10.24 -29.35
C LEU A 290 -5.17 10.22 -29.91
N ARG A 291 -5.91 11.31 -29.89
CA ARG A 291 -7.33 11.42 -30.33
C ARG A 291 -8.21 10.40 -29.58
N LEU A 292 -8.08 10.32 -28.26
CA LEU A 292 -8.79 9.40 -27.37
C LEU A 292 -9.68 10.11 -26.35
N GLU A 293 -9.93 11.42 -26.48
CA GLU A 293 -10.64 12.25 -25.49
C GLU A 293 -12.02 11.72 -25.14
N ARG A 294 -12.70 11.07 -26.11
CA ARG A 294 -14.02 10.48 -25.93
C ARG A 294 -14.00 9.06 -25.36
N MET A 295 -12.82 8.45 -25.28
CA MET A 295 -12.62 7.07 -24.84
C MET A 295 -11.91 6.99 -23.48
N ILE A 296 -11.35 8.11 -22.99
CA ILE A 296 -10.60 8.17 -21.73
C ILE A 296 -11.26 9.17 -20.80
N SER A 297 -11.73 8.68 -19.67
CA SER A 297 -12.32 9.49 -18.60
C SER A 297 -11.31 9.65 -17.46
N ILE A 298 -10.97 10.89 -17.13
CA ILE A 298 -10.11 11.25 -16.00
C ILE A 298 -11.01 11.85 -14.92
N LEU A 299 -11.13 11.15 -13.80
CA LEU A 299 -12.16 11.39 -12.80
C LEU A 299 -11.54 11.69 -11.41
N PRO A 300 -12.20 12.55 -10.61
CA PRO A 300 -11.73 12.91 -9.27
C PRO A 300 -11.76 11.72 -8.30
N PRO A 301 -11.09 11.81 -7.13
CA PRO A 301 -11.16 10.78 -6.09
C PRO A 301 -12.59 10.54 -5.60
N LEU A 302 -12.83 9.33 -5.14
CA LEU A 302 -14.07 8.91 -4.48
C LEU A 302 -13.80 8.55 -3.01
N PRO A 303 -14.82 8.63 -2.14
CA PRO A 303 -14.80 7.96 -0.84
C PRO A 303 -14.45 6.48 -1.00
N TYR A 304 -13.76 5.90 -0.01
CA TYR A 304 -13.21 4.54 -0.14
C TYR A 304 -14.25 3.49 -0.54
N ARG A 305 -15.44 3.52 0.10
CA ARG A 305 -16.52 2.56 -0.21
C ARG A 305 -17.09 2.74 -1.62
N ASP A 306 -17.19 3.98 -2.09
CA ASP A 306 -17.67 4.28 -3.45
C ASP A 306 -16.64 3.83 -4.51
N ALA A 307 -15.34 3.96 -4.21
CA ALA A 307 -14.29 3.43 -5.07
C ALA A 307 -14.36 1.89 -5.17
N LEU A 308 -14.66 1.18 -4.07
CA LEU A 308 -14.89 -0.26 -4.11
C LEU A 308 -16.15 -0.63 -4.92
N ALA A 309 -17.24 0.13 -4.79
CA ALA A 309 -18.44 -0.05 -5.58
C ALA A 309 -18.17 0.17 -7.09
N GLU A 310 -17.36 1.18 -7.45
CA GLU A 310 -16.92 1.39 -8.82
C GLU A 310 -16.08 0.21 -9.36
N MET A 311 -15.18 -0.35 -8.56
CA MET A 311 -14.43 -1.56 -8.94
C MET A 311 -15.36 -2.77 -9.20
N LEU A 312 -16.39 -2.94 -8.37
CA LEU A 312 -17.41 -3.98 -8.54
C LEU A 312 -18.27 -3.76 -9.81
N SER A 313 -18.41 -2.53 -10.27
CA SER A 313 -19.23 -2.16 -11.44
C SER A 313 -18.47 -2.24 -12.75
N ALA A 314 -17.14 -2.18 -12.71
CA ALA A 314 -16.32 -2.18 -13.92
C ALA A 314 -16.36 -3.54 -14.63
N ASP A 315 -16.22 -3.55 -15.97
CA ASP A 315 -16.14 -4.79 -16.75
C ASP A 315 -14.74 -5.37 -16.74
N GLY A 316 -13.72 -4.58 -16.41
CA GLY A 316 -12.34 -5.00 -16.22
C GLY A 316 -11.56 -4.01 -15.38
N LEU A 317 -10.49 -4.49 -14.75
CA LEU A 317 -9.63 -3.71 -13.87
C LEU A 317 -8.20 -3.65 -14.45
N LEU A 318 -7.70 -2.44 -14.66
CA LEU A 318 -6.35 -2.21 -15.17
C LEU A 318 -5.36 -2.01 -14.02
N LEU A 319 -4.36 -2.86 -13.95
CA LEU A 319 -3.26 -2.72 -13.00
C LEU A 319 -2.00 -2.23 -13.70
N LEU A 320 -1.40 -1.16 -13.20
CA LEU A 320 -0.14 -0.60 -13.70
C LEU A 320 0.95 -0.72 -12.63
N GLN A 321 2.08 -1.34 -12.96
CA GLN A 321 3.23 -1.50 -12.08
C GLN A 321 4.52 -1.54 -12.90
N GLY A 322 5.37 -0.53 -12.75
CA GLY A 322 6.66 -0.45 -13.45
C GLY A 322 7.76 -1.26 -12.75
N GLU A 323 8.86 -1.44 -13.46
CA GLU A 323 10.03 -2.21 -13.00
C GLU A 323 10.68 -1.67 -11.73
N ASN A 324 10.56 -0.36 -11.49
CA ASN A 324 11.09 0.27 -10.26
C ASN A 324 10.45 -0.29 -8.99
N SER A 325 9.28 -0.88 -9.10
CA SER A 325 8.51 -1.41 -7.98
C SER A 325 8.38 -2.94 -8.02
N ASN A 326 9.25 -3.64 -8.76
CA ASN A 326 9.23 -5.10 -8.88
C ASN A 326 9.24 -5.87 -7.55
N PRO A 327 9.94 -5.40 -6.49
CA PRO A 327 9.90 -6.06 -5.18
C PRO A 327 8.58 -5.89 -4.43
N ALA A 328 7.70 -4.99 -4.87
CA ALA A 328 6.45 -4.65 -4.20
C ALA A 328 5.22 -5.15 -4.97
N VAL A 329 4.11 -5.27 -4.25
CA VAL A 329 2.77 -5.51 -4.82
C VAL A 329 1.88 -4.31 -4.48
N PRO A 330 1.26 -3.64 -5.46
CA PRO A 330 0.38 -2.52 -5.19
C PRO A 330 -0.84 -2.98 -4.39
N ALA A 331 -1.19 -2.27 -3.32
CA ALA A 331 -2.26 -2.68 -2.40
C ALA A 331 -3.62 -2.85 -3.11
N LYS A 332 -3.88 -2.06 -4.17
CA LYS A 332 -5.09 -2.17 -4.97
C LYS A 332 -5.27 -3.54 -5.65
N LEU A 333 -4.18 -4.29 -5.89
CA LEU A 333 -4.30 -5.64 -6.45
C LEU A 333 -5.21 -6.53 -5.61
N TYR A 334 -5.08 -6.48 -4.30
CA TYR A 334 -5.89 -7.30 -3.40
C TYR A 334 -7.38 -6.90 -3.43
N GLU A 335 -7.66 -5.60 -3.60
CA GLU A 335 -9.02 -5.10 -3.79
C GLU A 335 -9.57 -5.54 -5.16
N TYR A 336 -8.75 -5.53 -6.21
CA TYR A 336 -9.10 -6.02 -7.54
C TYR A 336 -9.40 -7.52 -7.53
N LEU A 337 -8.59 -8.32 -6.83
CA LEU A 337 -8.85 -9.75 -6.63
C LEU A 337 -10.21 -9.97 -5.97
N ARG A 338 -10.53 -9.19 -4.91
CA ARG A 338 -11.81 -9.29 -4.22
C ARG A 338 -13.00 -8.81 -5.05
N ALA A 339 -12.80 -7.84 -5.92
CA ALA A 339 -13.85 -7.38 -6.83
C ALA A 339 -14.24 -8.45 -7.87
N ARG A 340 -13.37 -9.45 -8.12
CA ARG A 340 -13.61 -10.57 -9.02
C ARG A 340 -14.05 -10.13 -10.42
N ARG A 341 -13.35 -9.14 -10.95
CA ARG A 341 -13.45 -8.69 -12.34
C ARG A 341 -12.18 -9.09 -13.09
N PRO A 342 -12.22 -9.30 -14.40
CA PRO A 342 -11.02 -9.55 -15.19
C PRO A 342 -9.95 -8.49 -14.91
N ILE A 343 -8.73 -8.92 -14.56
CA ILE A 343 -7.61 -8.01 -14.29
C ILE A 343 -6.66 -8.04 -15.47
N LEU A 344 -6.47 -6.89 -16.12
CA LEU A 344 -5.44 -6.68 -17.13
C LEU A 344 -4.24 -6.05 -16.43
N ALA A 345 -3.15 -6.80 -16.25
CA ALA A 345 -2.00 -6.34 -15.51
C ALA A 345 -0.85 -5.95 -16.44
N CYS A 346 -0.47 -4.66 -16.39
CA CYS A 346 0.75 -4.16 -17.03
C CYS A 346 1.85 -4.13 -15.97
N ALA A 347 2.66 -5.19 -15.89
CA ALA A 347 3.69 -5.39 -14.87
C ALA A 347 4.86 -6.23 -15.43
N HIS A 348 6.02 -6.13 -14.77
CA HIS A 348 7.15 -6.97 -15.14
C HIS A 348 6.83 -8.46 -14.89
N PRO A 349 7.07 -9.36 -15.85
CA PRO A 349 6.64 -10.75 -15.74
C PRO A 349 7.29 -11.52 -14.58
N ASP A 350 8.48 -11.11 -14.13
CA ASP A 350 9.21 -11.73 -13.01
C ASP A 350 9.06 -10.94 -11.69
N GLY A 351 8.25 -9.87 -11.67
CA GLY A 351 8.00 -9.08 -10.46
C GLY A 351 7.05 -9.76 -9.47
N GLU A 352 7.04 -9.28 -8.23
CA GLU A 352 6.17 -9.79 -7.16
C GLU A 352 4.67 -9.69 -7.52
N THR A 353 4.28 -8.65 -8.26
CA THR A 353 2.91 -8.48 -8.76
C THR A 353 2.51 -9.64 -9.68
N ALA A 354 3.36 -9.98 -10.65
CA ALA A 354 3.11 -11.10 -11.56
C ALA A 354 3.10 -12.45 -10.83
N ARG A 355 4.00 -12.65 -9.87
CA ARG A 355 4.01 -13.87 -9.03
C ARG A 355 2.72 -14.00 -8.22
N THR A 356 2.25 -12.90 -7.63
CA THR A 356 1.00 -12.89 -6.85
C THR A 356 -0.21 -13.20 -7.74
N LEU A 357 -0.29 -12.64 -8.95
CA LEU A 357 -1.35 -12.93 -9.91
C LEU A 357 -1.35 -14.40 -10.34
N ARG A 358 -0.18 -14.95 -10.71
CA ARG A 358 -0.06 -16.37 -11.10
C ARG A 358 -0.42 -17.33 -9.97
N LYS A 359 -0.08 -16.97 -8.72
CA LYS A 359 -0.44 -17.77 -7.53
C LYS A 359 -1.96 -17.99 -7.43
N VAL A 360 -2.75 -17.02 -7.87
CA VAL A 360 -4.22 -17.09 -7.86
C VAL A 360 -4.83 -17.46 -9.22
N GLY A 361 -4.01 -17.90 -10.18
CA GLY A 361 -4.48 -18.42 -11.47
C GLY A 361 -4.66 -17.36 -12.56
N ILE A 362 -4.20 -16.10 -12.36
CA ILE A 362 -4.32 -15.04 -13.36
C ILE A 362 -3.07 -14.96 -14.22
N SER A 363 -3.23 -15.09 -15.54
CA SER A 363 -2.15 -15.03 -16.53
C SER A 363 -2.19 -13.81 -17.44
N THR A 364 -3.17 -12.93 -17.31
CA THR A 364 -3.34 -11.70 -18.10
C THR A 364 -2.33 -10.60 -17.72
N ILE A 365 -1.06 -10.86 -18.03
CA ILE A 365 0.08 -10.02 -17.67
C ILE A 365 0.85 -9.64 -18.94
N ALA A 366 1.12 -8.34 -19.13
CA ALA A 366 2.00 -7.80 -20.15
C ALA A 366 3.05 -6.86 -19.54
N PRO A 367 4.25 -6.74 -20.11
CA PRO A 367 5.18 -5.69 -19.69
C PRO A 367 4.57 -4.29 -19.86
N LEU A 368 4.77 -3.39 -18.88
CA LEU A 368 4.14 -2.05 -18.85
C LEU A 368 4.47 -1.21 -20.10
N THR A 369 5.59 -1.46 -20.75
CA THR A 369 6.07 -0.69 -21.92
C THR A 369 5.80 -1.38 -23.25
N ASP A 370 5.24 -2.59 -23.26
CA ASP A 370 5.01 -3.38 -24.47
C ASP A 370 3.60 -3.15 -25.02
N VAL A 371 3.49 -2.21 -25.95
CA VAL A 371 2.20 -1.83 -26.60
C VAL A 371 1.54 -3.02 -27.29
N GLN A 372 2.32 -3.92 -27.92
CA GLN A 372 1.78 -5.05 -28.67
C GLN A 372 1.17 -6.11 -27.72
N SER A 373 1.89 -6.47 -26.68
CA SER A 373 1.39 -7.41 -25.65
C SER A 373 0.17 -6.85 -24.93
N ILE A 374 0.17 -5.56 -24.58
CA ILE A 374 -0.98 -4.87 -23.98
C ILE A 374 -2.18 -4.86 -24.95
N GLY A 375 -1.93 -4.58 -26.24
CA GLY A 375 -2.98 -4.62 -27.27
C GLY A 375 -3.61 -6.00 -27.40
N SER A 376 -2.81 -7.06 -27.33
CA SER A 376 -3.28 -8.45 -27.33
C SER A 376 -4.15 -8.78 -26.12
N LEU A 377 -3.77 -8.33 -24.91
CA LEU A 377 -4.60 -8.47 -23.70
C LEU A 377 -5.92 -7.73 -23.80
N LEU A 378 -5.87 -6.48 -24.27
CA LEU A 378 -7.07 -5.66 -24.48
C LEU A 378 -8.01 -6.32 -25.49
N ARG A 379 -7.48 -6.86 -26.59
CA ARG A 379 -8.27 -7.56 -27.61
C ARG A 379 -8.98 -8.78 -27.04
N ARG A 380 -8.25 -9.68 -26.33
CA ARG A 380 -8.86 -10.84 -25.64
C ARG A 380 -10.02 -10.42 -24.73
N TRP A 381 -9.82 -9.33 -23.96
CA TRP A 381 -10.85 -8.81 -23.07
C TRP A 381 -12.06 -8.24 -23.81
N ILE A 382 -11.85 -7.53 -24.94
CA ILE A 382 -12.92 -6.97 -25.78
C ILE A 382 -13.73 -8.09 -26.45
N ASP A 383 -13.05 -9.10 -26.97
CA ASP A 383 -13.66 -10.24 -27.66
C ASP A 383 -14.44 -11.18 -26.70
N ASN A 384 -14.52 -10.84 -25.40
CA ASN A 384 -15.14 -11.67 -24.35
C ASN A 384 -14.54 -13.08 -24.28
N ASP A 385 -13.23 -13.20 -24.42
CA ASP A 385 -12.54 -14.47 -24.30
C ASP A 385 -12.94 -15.17 -22.99
N GLU A 386 -13.69 -16.28 -23.10
CA GLU A 386 -14.17 -17.05 -21.94
C GLU A 386 -13.03 -17.51 -21.02
N SER A 387 -11.81 -17.61 -21.55
CA SER A 387 -10.64 -17.96 -20.74
C SER A 387 -10.38 -16.94 -19.65
N LEU A 388 -10.69 -15.65 -19.86
CA LEU A 388 -10.54 -14.61 -18.85
C LEU A 388 -11.49 -14.78 -17.67
N LEU A 389 -12.69 -15.28 -17.91
CA LEU A 389 -13.65 -15.62 -16.85
C LEU A 389 -13.21 -16.87 -16.07
N LYS A 390 -12.54 -17.81 -16.73
CA LYS A 390 -11.96 -19.01 -16.11
C LYS A 390 -10.72 -18.69 -15.26
N GLU A 391 -10.03 -17.60 -15.58
CA GLU A 391 -8.90 -17.07 -14.80
C GLU A 391 -9.34 -16.28 -13.56
N LEU A 392 -10.65 -16.07 -13.33
CA LEU A 392 -11.10 -15.42 -12.09
C LEU A 392 -10.75 -16.29 -10.89
N PRO A 393 -10.06 -15.73 -9.87
CA PRO A 393 -9.61 -16.50 -8.74
C PRO A 393 -10.79 -17.04 -7.92
N SER A 394 -10.61 -18.23 -7.31
CA SER A 394 -11.60 -18.79 -6.40
C SER A 394 -11.73 -17.94 -5.12
N GLU A 395 -12.88 -18.03 -4.46
CA GLU A 395 -13.09 -17.33 -3.18
C GLU A 395 -12.08 -17.78 -2.13
N GLU A 396 -11.74 -19.07 -2.11
CA GLU A 396 -10.76 -19.63 -1.18
C GLU A 396 -9.36 -19.03 -1.41
N SER A 397 -8.91 -18.93 -2.68
CA SER A 397 -7.59 -18.33 -2.99
C SER A 397 -7.53 -16.83 -2.69
N ILE A 398 -8.65 -16.13 -2.76
CA ILE A 398 -8.71 -14.69 -2.40
C ILE A 398 -8.77 -14.50 -0.87
N ALA A 399 -9.44 -15.42 -0.15
CA ALA A 399 -9.67 -15.29 1.29
C ALA A 399 -8.36 -15.18 2.09
N GLU A 400 -7.25 -15.75 1.59
CA GLU A 400 -5.93 -15.60 2.23
C GLU A 400 -5.50 -14.12 2.34
N PHE A 401 -5.94 -13.27 1.42
CA PHE A 401 -5.63 -11.83 1.40
C PHE A 401 -6.66 -10.98 2.16
N SER A 402 -7.67 -11.59 2.79
CA SER A 402 -8.55 -10.84 3.66
C SER A 402 -7.77 -10.32 4.86
N ARG A 403 -8.02 -9.08 5.26
CA ARG A 403 -7.30 -8.47 6.39
C ARG A 403 -7.58 -9.17 7.71
N GLY A 404 -8.74 -9.82 7.82
CA GLY A 404 -9.03 -10.71 8.93
C GLY A 404 -8.01 -11.85 9.03
N ASN A 405 -7.76 -12.56 7.93
CA ASN A 405 -6.81 -13.68 7.89
C ASN A 405 -5.35 -13.19 8.03
N LEU A 406 -4.99 -12.06 7.41
CA LEU A 406 -3.68 -11.45 7.58
C LEU A 406 -3.42 -11.01 9.03
N THR A 407 -4.47 -10.63 9.76
CA THR A 407 -4.37 -10.33 11.19
C THR A 407 -4.11 -11.59 12.03
N ALA A 408 -4.61 -12.76 11.62
CA ALA A 408 -4.22 -14.02 12.26
C ALA A 408 -2.72 -14.27 12.16
N ALA A 409 -2.14 -14.06 10.96
CA ALA A 409 -0.70 -14.15 10.75
C ALA A 409 0.08 -13.16 11.63
N LEU A 410 -0.37 -11.89 11.72
CA LEU A 410 0.24 -10.93 12.64
C LEU A 410 0.13 -11.37 14.10
N SER A 411 -1.02 -11.90 14.51
CA SER A 411 -1.23 -12.40 15.87
C SER A 411 -0.23 -13.50 16.22
N ALA A 412 0.04 -14.42 15.30
CA ALA A 412 1.06 -15.46 15.48
C ALA A 412 2.46 -14.86 15.65
N VAL A 413 2.83 -13.89 14.81
CA VAL A 413 4.11 -13.15 14.91
C VAL A 413 4.23 -12.42 16.25
N LEU A 414 3.17 -11.75 16.71
CA LEU A 414 3.16 -11.07 18.01
C LEU A 414 3.25 -12.04 19.19
N ALA A 415 2.69 -13.23 19.05
CA ALA A 415 2.72 -14.26 20.10
C ALA A 415 4.12 -14.91 20.27
N ASP A 416 4.83 -15.05 19.14
CA ASP A 416 6.13 -15.73 19.06
C ASP A 416 7.32 -14.76 19.14
N VAL A 417 7.09 -13.48 19.43
CA VAL A 417 8.18 -12.51 19.57
C VAL A 417 8.99 -12.81 20.86
N PRO A 418 10.28 -13.09 20.77
CA PRO A 418 11.08 -13.38 21.97
C PRO A 418 11.17 -12.15 22.88
N ALA A 419 11.05 -12.37 24.18
CA ALA A 419 11.41 -11.36 25.16
C ALA A 419 12.87 -10.95 24.92
N LYS A 420 13.17 -9.65 25.02
CA LYS A 420 14.55 -9.18 24.83
C LYS A 420 15.45 -9.84 25.88
N GLN A 421 16.41 -10.64 25.45
CA GLN A 421 17.49 -11.03 26.33
C GLN A 421 18.27 -9.74 26.68
N VAL A 422 18.17 -9.32 27.91
CA VAL A 422 19.03 -8.26 28.43
C VAL A 422 20.41 -8.89 28.49
N SER A 423 21.27 -8.58 27.50
CA SER A 423 22.69 -8.85 27.62
C SER A 423 23.18 -7.98 28.79
N VAL A 424 23.50 -8.63 29.89
CA VAL A 424 24.14 -8.05 31.09
C VAL A 424 25.54 -7.60 30.70
#